data_b8f02c52cc2690abaa4b2652a02eda43
#
_entry.id   b8f02c52cc2690abaa4b2652a02eda43
#
_cell.length_a   1.000
_cell.length_b   1.000
_cell.length_c   1.000
_cell.angle_alpha   90.00
_cell.angle_beta   90.00
_cell.angle_gamma   90.00
#
_symmetry.space_group_name_H-M   'P 1'
#
loop_
_entity.id
_entity.type
_entity.pdbx_description
1 polymer ?
#
loop_
_entity_poly.entity_id
_entity_poly.type
_entity_poly.pdbx_seq_one_letter_code
_entity_poly.pdbx_strand_id
1 'polypeptide(L)'
;VEKNEFLLCSEVIYRINVCRTVEELRGVLLAQLKLIIPYACASIIPIQEDPDSHEIRHGTPFCWPEAFQTVEQRWIEGIDQAYTAWLSHAREPVLLRDSEVLGEEERFSIPTYRFYERNGYRFYDCLQMNLVYSEQVLGRLSLYRTRREGLFTEKEAFYLRVLANHINLAYARCLEQEERNRGRASLPELLQTYHLIPREGEILGLIFQDWNNEEILEKLRISCYTLLKHLQNIYRKCGVSSRWDLRKLGP
;
A
#
# COMPACT_ATOMS: atom_id res chain seq x y z
N VAL A 1 -24.93 13.71 -0.62
CA VAL A 1 -23.94 13.14 -1.58
C VAL A 1 -24.64 13.12 -2.94
N GLU A 2 -24.10 13.85 -3.91
CA GLU A 2 -24.62 13.80 -5.28
C GLU A 2 -24.40 12.40 -5.88
N LYS A 3 -25.28 11.99 -6.81
CA LYS A 3 -25.21 10.65 -7.43
C LYS A 3 -23.82 10.32 -8.00
N ASN A 4 -23.14 11.31 -8.56
CA ASN A 4 -21.79 11.15 -9.13
C ASN A 4 -20.73 10.91 -8.05
N GLU A 5 -20.85 11.52 -6.87
CA GLU A 5 -19.89 11.38 -5.77
C GLU A 5 -19.96 10.00 -5.14
N PHE A 6 -21.17 9.43 -5.01
CA PHE A 6 -21.35 8.05 -4.57
C PHE A 6 -20.68 7.07 -5.53
N LEU A 7 -20.84 7.27 -6.84
CA LEU A 7 -20.19 6.44 -7.86
C LEU A 7 -18.66 6.53 -7.78
N LEU A 8 -18.11 7.73 -7.54
CA LEU A 8 -16.67 7.91 -7.35
C LEU A 8 -16.15 7.16 -6.12
N CYS A 9 -16.81 7.28 -4.97
CA CYS A 9 -16.44 6.51 -3.78
C CYS A 9 -16.52 5.00 -4.03
N SER A 10 -17.56 4.54 -4.71
CA SER A 10 -17.72 3.12 -5.07
C SER A 10 -16.60 2.62 -5.98
N GLU A 11 -16.17 3.43 -6.95
CA GLU A 11 -15.04 3.11 -7.82
C GLU A 11 -13.73 3.03 -7.03
N VAL A 12 -13.48 3.97 -6.11
CA VAL A 12 -12.30 3.90 -5.21
C VAL A 12 -12.31 2.60 -4.41
N ILE A 13 -13.46 2.27 -3.79
CA ILE A 13 -13.61 1.04 -3.01
C ILE A 13 -13.30 -0.20 -3.86
N TYR A 14 -13.85 -0.25 -5.07
CA TYR A 14 -13.60 -1.36 -5.99
C TYR A 14 -12.09 -1.47 -6.30
N ARG A 15 -11.47 -0.37 -6.73
CA ARG A 15 -10.06 -0.36 -7.15
C ARG A 15 -9.09 -0.76 -6.05
N ILE A 16 -9.28 -0.27 -4.83
CA ILE A 16 -8.41 -0.66 -3.71
C ILE A 16 -8.62 -2.11 -3.27
N ASN A 17 -9.83 -2.66 -3.49
CA ASN A 17 -10.14 -4.03 -3.11
C ASN A 17 -9.65 -5.08 -4.12
N VAL A 18 -9.30 -4.72 -5.34
CA VAL A 18 -8.69 -5.65 -6.30
C VAL A 18 -7.17 -5.72 -6.20
N CYS A 19 -6.52 -4.78 -5.49
CA CYS A 19 -5.08 -4.78 -5.28
C CYS A 19 -4.64 -6.01 -4.49
N ARG A 20 -3.48 -6.57 -4.85
CA ARG A 20 -2.93 -7.80 -4.25
C ARG A 20 -1.69 -7.57 -3.42
N THR A 21 -0.97 -6.47 -3.66
CA THR A 21 0.25 -6.09 -2.94
C THR A 21 0.08 -4.73 -2.29
N VAL A 22 0.87 -4.47 -1.25
CA VAL A 22 0.90 -3.16 -0.56
C VAL A 22 1.39 -2.06 -1.50
N GLU A 23 2.36 -2.36 -2.37
CA GLU A 23 2.90 -1.41 -3.33
C GLU A 23 1.84 -0.96 -4.35
N GLU A 24 1.14 -1.93 -4.96
CA GLU A 24 0.03 -1.66 -5.87
C GLU A 24 -1.07 -0.84 -5.18
N LEU A 25 -1.47 -1.27 -3.97
CA LEU A 25 -2.51 -0.59 -3.20
C LEU A 25 -2.16 0.87 -2.92
N ARG A 26 -0.94 1.17 -2.49
CA ARG A 26 -0.50 2.55 -2.19
C ARG A 26 -0.59 3.43 -3.43
N GLY A 27 -0.10 2.95 -4.57
CA GLY A 27 -0.17 3.69 -5.84
C GLY A 27 -1.60 3.95 -6.28
N VAL A 28 -2.44 2.91 -6.28
CA VAL A 28 -3.86 3.01 -6.65
C VAL A 28 -4.61 3.92 -5.69
N LEU A 29 -4.41 3.76 -4.37
CA LEU A 29 -5.09 4.56 -3.35
C LEU A 29 -4.81 6.05 -3.52
N LEU A 30 -3.54 6.45 -3.61
CA LEU A 30 -3.21 7.87 -3.77
C LEU A 30 -3.77 8.42 -5.08
N ALA A 31 -3.64 7.69 -6.20
CA ALA A 31 -4.19 8.13 -7.47
C ALA A 31 -5.72 8.32 -7.43
N GLN A 32 -6.45 7.40 -6.81
CA GLN A 32 -7.91 7.48 -6.70
C GLN A 32 -8.36 8.57 -5.73
N LEU A 33 -7.70 8.71 -4.58
CA LEU A 33 -8.01 9.77 -3.62
C LEU A 33 -7.85 11.15 -4.25
N LYS A 34 -6.83 11.36 -5.10
CA LYS A 34 -6.60 12.65 -5.75
C LYS A 34 -7.77 13.12 -6.63
N LEU A 35 -8.59 12.20 -7.14
CA LEU A 35 -9.77 12.53 -7.95
C LEU A 35 -10.93 13.10 -7.13
N ILE A 36 -11.03 12.72 -5.84
CA ILE A 36 -12.14 13.12 -4.97
C ILE A 36 -11.71 14.07 -3.85
N ILE A 37 -10.45 14.03 -3.46
CA ILE A 37 -9.82 14.88 -2.45
C ILE A 37 -8.54 15.45 -3.07
N PRO A 38 -8.61 16.51 -3.87
CA PRO A 38 -7.42 17.10 -4.49
C PRO A 38 -6.37 17.50 -3.46
N TYR A 39 -5.11 17.18 -3.70
CA TYR A 39 -3.97 17.48 -2.84
C TYR A 39 -2.72 17.82 -3.65
N ALA A 40 -1.77 18.53 -3.06
CA ALA A 40 -0.47 18.83 -3.67
C ALA A 40 0.53 17.69 -3.48
N CYS A 41 0.67 17.20 -2.25
CA CYS A 41 1.48 16.05 -1.89
C CYS A 41 0.68 15.07 -1.02
N ALA A 42 1.11 13.80 -1.02
CA ALA A 42 0.55 12.78 -0.14
C ALA A 42 1.63 11.80 0.29
N SER A 43 1.45 11.20 1.46
CA SER A 43 2.30 10.11 1.95
C SER A 43 1.49 9.00 2.61
N ILE A 44 1.96 7.77 2.46
CA ILE A 44 1.55 6.61 3.26
C ILE A 44 2.81 6.11 3.97
N ILE A 45 2.83 6.22 5.28
CA ILE A 45 3.95 5.82 6.13
C ILE A 45 3.55 4.51 6.82
N PRO A 46 4.23 3.38 6.53
CA PRO A 46 4.03 2.14 7.27
C PRO A 46 4.44 2.34 8.74
N ILE A 47 3.68 1.78 9.64
CA ILE A 47 3.98 1.78 11.07
C ILE A 47 3.95 0.33 11.55
N GLN A 48 4.94 -0.03 12.35
CA GLN A 48 4.99 -1.30 13.06
C GLN A 48 5.14 -0.98 14.56
N GLU A 49 4.24 -1.51 15.35
CA GLU A 49 4.34 -1.48 16.80
C GLU A 49 5.01 -2.76 17.27
N ASP A 50 6.06 -2.63 18.06
CA ASP A 50 6.70 -3.78 18.70
C ASP A 50 5.73 -4.32 19.79
N PRO A 51 5.34 -5.60 19.74
CA PRO A 51 4.32 -6.14 20.63
C PRO A 51 4.74 -6.18 22.11
N ASP A 52 6.04 -6.19 22.39
CA ASP A 52 6.55 -6.28 23.75
C ASP A 52 6.88 -4.91 24.36
N SER A 53 7.52 -4.03 23.57
CA SER A 53 7.97 -2.72 24.04
C SER A 53 6.99 -1.59 23.74
N HIS A 54 6.00 -1.82 22.87
CA HIS A 54 5.11 -0.81 22.30
C HIS A 54 5.83 0.33 21.56
N GLU A 55 7.09 0.10 21.19
CA GLU A 55 7.84 1.05 20.37
C GLU A 55 7.30 1.09 18.94
N ILE A 56 7.12 2.30 18.43
CA ILE A 56 6.68 2.53 17.07
C ILE A 56 7.89 2.66 16.14
N ARG A 57 7.92 1.83 15.11
CA ARG A 57 8.91 1.90 14.03
C ARG A 57 8.22 2.32 12.75
N HIS A 58 8.77 3.35 12.12
CA HIS A 58 8.28 3.82 10.83
C HIS A 58 9.05 3.12 9.69
N GLY A 59 8.30 2.61 8.72
CA GLY A 59 8.88 2.11 7.48
C GLY A 59 9.13 3.22 6.47
N THR A 60 9.66 2.86 5.31
CA THR A 60 9.89 3.79 4.20
C THR A 60 8.56 4.36 3.71
N PRO A 61 8.41 5.70 3.65
CA PRO A 61 7.19 6.33 3.17
C PRO A 61 6.99 6.07 1.67
N PHE A 62 5.76 5.90 1.26
CA PHE A 62 5.35 5.92 -0.14
C PHE A 62 4.68 7.27 -0.42
N CYS A 63 5.23 8.05 -1.35
CA CYS A 63 4.80 9.43 -1.57
C CYS A 63 4.34 9.72 -2.99
N TRP A 64 3.45 10.70 -3.11
CA TRP A 64 3.11 11.35 -4.36
C TRP A 64 3.22 12.87 -4.20
N PRO A 65 3.96 13.58 -5.07
CA PRO A 65 4.88 13.04 -6.07
C PRO A 65 6.07 12.32 -5.42
N GLU A 66 6.73 11.43 -6.16
CA GLU A 66 7.87 10.64 -5.66
C GLU A 66 9.00 11.52 -5.09
N ALA A 67 9.23 12.69 -5.69
CA ALA A 67 10.23 13.65 -5.21
C ALA A 67 10.01 14.11 -3.74
N PHE A 68 8.79 13.97 -3.20
CA PHE A 68 8.47 14.29 -1.81
C PHE A 68 9.00 13.23 -0.84
N GLN A 69 9.26 12.00 -1.29
CA GLN A 69 9.67 10.88 -0.44
C GLN A 69 10.94 11.15 0.36
N THR A 70 11.95 11.77 -0.24
CA THR A 70 13.21 12.09 0.44
C THR A 70 12.99 13.07 1.61
N VAL A 71 12.08 14.02 1.46
CA VAL A 71 11.76 14.99 2.52
C VAL A 71 10.94 14.34 3.62
N GLU A 72 9.98 13.53 3.26
CA GLU A 72 9.15 12.79 4.20
C GLU A 72 9.98 11.79 5.01
N GLN A 73 10.93 11.09 4.39
CA GLN A 73 11.85 10.19 5.08
C GLN A 73 12.68 10.94 6.14
N ARG A 74 13.25 12.09 5.79
CA ARG A 74 14.01 12.92 6.75
C ARG A 74 13.13 13.45 7.89
N TRP A 75 11.85 13.74 7.60
CA TRP A 75 10.91 14.11 8.64
C TRP A 75 10.70 12.98 9.64
N ILE A 76 10.48 11.75 9.15
CA ILE A 76 10.29 10.56 9.98
C ILE A 76 11.52 10.29 10.87
N GLU A 77 12.72 10.41 10.32
CA GLU A 77 13.98 10.19 11.05
C GLU A 77 14.24 11.23 12.15
N GLY A 78 13.66 12.42 12.01
CA GLY A 78 13.77 13.52 12.97
C GLY A 78 12.61 13.65 13.95
N ILE A 79 11.60 12.78 13.88
CA ILE A 79 10.45 12.82 14.81
C ILE A 79 10.90 12.38 16.22
N ASP A 80 10.61 13.21 17.21
CA ASP A 80 10.61 12.80 18.61
C ASP A 80 9.51 11.74 18.83
N GLN A 81 9.85 10.63 19.47
CA GLN A 81 8.89 9.56 19.76
C GLN A 81 7.70 10.05 20.58
N ALA A 82 7.90 11.05 21.44
CA ALA A 82 6.81 11.68 22.19
C ALA A 82 5.73 12.29 21.27
N TYR A 83 6.10 12.80 20.09
CA TYR A 83 5.15 13.35 19.12
C TYR A 83 4.25 12.29 18.48
N THR A 84 4.70 11.06 18.39
CA THR A 84 3.96 9.94 17.79
C THR A 84 3.31 9.03 18.83
N ALA A 85 3.49 9.30 20.15
CA ALA A 85 2.97 8.48 21.23
C ALA A 85 1.44 8.29 21.18
N TRP A 86 0.70 9.29 20.69
CA TRP A 86 -0.75 9.18 20.50
C TRP A 86 -1.17 8.12 19.49
N LEU A 87 -0.29 7.76 18.54
CA LEU A 87 -0.55 6.72 17.54
C LEU A 87 -0.62 5.34 18.18
N SER A 88 0.20 5.07 19.19
CA SER A 88 0.22 3.77 19.88
C SER A 88 -1.06 3.47 20.66
N HIS A 89 -1.84 4.50 20.97
CA HIS A 89 -3.11 4.39 21.68
C HIS A 89 -4.32 4.34 20.73
N ALA A 90 -4.12 4.57 19.41
CA ALA A 90 -5.19 4.52 18.44
C ALA A 90 -5.67 3.08 18.23
N ARG A 91 -6.94 2.82 18.52
CA ARG A 91 -7.59 1.51 18.28
C ARG A 91 -8.61 1.58 17.13
N GLU A 92 -8.91 2.78 16.71
CA GLU A 92 -9.80 3.10 15.60
C GLU A 92 -9.15 4.12 14.67
N PRO A 93 -9.58 4.23 13.41
CA PRO A 93 -9.07 5.25 12.50
C PRO A 93 -9.37 6.65 13.04
N VAL A 94 -8.34 7.40 13.39
CA VAL A 94 -8.45 8.81 13.76
C VAL A 94 -8.18 9.63 12.51
N LEU A 95 -9.17 10.43 12.10
CA LEU A 95 -9.05 11.39 11.02
C LEU A 95 -8.90 12.77 11.62
N LEU A 96 -7.83 13.46 11.22
CA LEU A 96 -7.47 14.77 11.71
C LEU A 96 -7.25 15.74 10.54
N ARG A 97 -7.84 16.91 10.62
CA ARG A 97 -7.56 18.03 9.73
C ARG A 97 -6.89 19.13 10.55
N ASP A 98 -5.67 19.52 10.17
CA ASP A 98 -4.88 20.45 10.98
C ASP A 98 -5.59 21.80 11.15
N SER A 99 -6.29 22.28 10.11
CA SER A 99 -7.06 23.53 10.16
C SER A 99 -8.30 23.48 11.07
N GLU A 100 -8.72 22.30 11.51
CA GLU A 100 -9.82 22.13 12.46
C GLU A 100 -9.34 22.28 13.91
N VAL A 101 -8.10 21.92 14.17
CA VAL A 101 -7.51 21.88 15.51
C VAL A 101 -6.66 23.11 15.80
N LEU A 102 -5.99 23.65 14.78
CA LEU A 102 -5.02 24.72 14.91
C LEU A 102 -5.40 25.95 14.06
N GLY A 103 -5.32 27.12 14.64
CA GLY A 103 -5.40 28.38 13.89
C GLY A 103 -4.27 28.53 12.86
N GLU A 104 -4.42 29.44 11.89
CA GLU A 104 -3.44 29.60 10.80
C GLU A 104 -2.04 29.93 11.32
N GLU A 105 -1.91 30.90 12.22
CA GLU A 105 -0.63 31.31 12.80
C GLU A 105 0.02 30.16 13.60
N GLU A 106 -0.79 29.42 14.34
CA GLU A 106 -0.35 28.30 15.14
C GLU A 106 0.17 27.16 14.28
N ARG A 107 -0.53 26.80 13.19
CA ARG A 107 -0.05 25.77 12.24
C ARG A 107 1.33 26.10 11.71
N PHE A 108 1.58 27.34 11.27
CA PHE A 108 2.90 27.72 10.75
C PHE A 108 3.98 27.84 11.84
N SER A 109 3.61 27.85 13.10
CA SER A 109 4.57 27.87 14.21
C SER A 109 5.08 26.49 14.61
N ILE A 110 4.33 25.42 14.32
CA ILE A 110 4.73 24.07 14.73
C ILE A 110 5.92 23.53 13.92
N PRO A 111 6.72 22.64 14.52
CA PRO A 111 7.95 22.10 13.89
C PRO A 111 7.70 21.46 12.52
N THR A 112 6.58 20.78 12.35
CA THR A 112 6.20 20.10 11.10
C THR A 112 6.15 21.04 9.90
N TYR A 113 5.36 22.11 9.98
CA TYR A 113 5.23 23.06 8.86
C TYR A 113 6.54 23.78 8.59
N ARG A 114 7.29 24.17 9.64
CA ARG A 114 8.60 24.80 9.50
C ARG A 114 9.62 23.88 8.86
N PHE A 115 9.57 22.58 9.18
CA PHE A 115 10.45 21.60 8.55
C PHE A 115 10.18 21.50 7.05
N TYR A 116 8.92 21.33 6.66
CA TYR A 116 8.57 21.22 5.25
C TYR A 116 8.90 22.50 4.47
N GLU A 117 8.61 23.68 5.03
CA GLU A 117 8.96 24.95 4.40
C GLU A 117 10.47 25.10 4.15
N ARG A 118 11.33 24.74 5.12
CA ARG A 118 12.80 24.75 4.96
C ARG A 118 13.28 23.78 3.89
N ASN A 119 12.49 22.76 3.58
CA ASN A 119 12.77 21.78 2.56
C ASN A 119 12.03 22.04 1.23
N GLY A 120 11.49 23.25 1.03
CA GLY A 120 10.88 23.68 -0.22
C GLY A 120 9.39 23.41 -0.38
N TYR A 121 8.72 22.84 0.65
CA TYR A 121 7.30 22.52 0.64
C TYR A 121 6.51 23.44 1.56
N ARG A 122 5.76 24.40 0.98
CA ARG A 122 4.94 25.37 1.73
C ARG A 122 3.51 24.85 1.87
N PHE A 123 3.33 23.89 2.77
CA PHE A 123 2.00 23.39 3.06
C PHE A 123 1.13 24.39 3.80
N TYR A 124 -0.16 24.35 3.54
CA TYR A 124 -1.17 25.25 4.13
C TYR A 124 -2.15 24.50 5.02
N ASP A 125 -2.45 23.24 4.68
CA ASP A 125 -3.31 22.34 5.47
C ASP A 125 -2.89 20.90 5.26
N CYS A 126 -3.17 20.06 6.25
CA CYS A 126 -2.97 18.62 6.21
C CYS A 126 -4.26 17.91 6.65
N LEU A 127 -4.64 16.89 5.88
CA LEU A 127 -5.68 15.94 6.24
C LEU A 127 -5.03 14.57 6.39
N GLN A 128 -5.08 14.01 7.59
CA GLN A 128 -4.39 12.76 7.92
C GLN A 128 -5.31 11.75 8.59
N MET A 129 -4.98 10.49 8.42
CA MET A 129 -5.70 9.36 8.98
C MET A 129 -4.75 8.23 9.35
N ASN A 130 -4.95 7.62 10.53
CA ASN A 130 -4.27 6.38 10.86
C ASN A 130 -4.87 5.22 10.08
N LEU A 131 -4.03 4.32 9.62
CA LEU A 131 -4.43 3.03 9.10
C LEU A 131 -4.45 2.05 10.28
N VAL A 132 -5.64 1.59 10.65
CA VAL A 132 -5.85 0.72 11.82
C VAL A 132 -6.72 -0.45 11.43
N TYR A 133 -6.31 -1.66 11.81
CA TYR A 133 -7.09 -2.88 11.62
C TYR A 133 -6.88 -3.84 12.79
N SER A 134 -7.98 -4.40 13.31
CA SER A 134 -7.95 -5.30 14.49
C SER A 134 -7.14 -4.71 15.66
N GLU A 135 -7.40 -3.45 15.98
CA GLU A 135 -6.75 -2.69 17.07
C GLU A 135 -5.23 -2.46 16.88
N GLN A 136 -4.68 -2.78 15.71
CA GLN A 136 -3.28 -2.53 15.38
C GLN A 136 -3.14 -1.36 14.43
N VAL A 137 -2.17 -0.48 14.72
CA VAL A 137 -1.79 0.61 13.81
C VAL A 137 -0.88 0.05 12.71
N LEU A 138 -1.31 0.16 11.46
CA LEU A 138 -0.59 -0.35 10.29
C LEU A 138 0.19 0.75 9.56
N GLY A 139 -0.22 2.01 9.77
CA GLY A 139 0.40 3.13 9.08
C GLY A 139 -0.32 4.44 9.29
N ARG A 140 0.11 5.45 8.53
CA ARG A 140 -0.51 6.77 8.46
C ARG A 140 -0.62 7.21 7.01
N LEU A 141 -1.80 7.66 6.63
CA LEU A 141 -2.07 8.37 5.37
C LEU A 141 -2.13 9.87 5.66
N SER A 142 -1.36 10.66 4.91
CA SER A 142 -1.38 12.13 5.01
C SER A 142 -1.54 12.74 3.62
N LEU A 143 -2.45 13.71 3.51
CA LEU A 143 -2.69 14.50 2.31
C LEU A 143 -2.35 15.95 2.64
N TYR A 144 -1.57 16.60 1.79
CA TYR A 144 -1.07 17.98 2.03
C TYR A 144 -1.54 18.91 0.92
N ARG A 145 -1.96 20.11 1.30
CA ARG A 145 -2.32 21.20 0.40
C ARG A 145 -1.41 22.39 0.59
N THR A 146 -1.16 23.10 -0.50
CA THR A 146 -0.56 24.41 -0.47
C THR A 146 -1.66 25.50 -0.34
N ARG A 147 -1.26 26.76 -0.14
CA ARG A 147 -2.20 27.87 -0.10
C ARG A 147 -3.02 28.01 -1.41
N ARG A 148 -2.51 27.49 -2.52
CA ARG A 148 -3.20 27.51 -3.81
C ARG A 148 -4.43 26.59 -3.82
N GLU A 149 -4.34 25.42 -3.21
CA GLU A 149 -5.47 24.47 -3.09
C GLU A 149 -6.43 24.86 -1.95
N GLY A 150 -5.99 25.71 -1.02
CA GLY A 150 -6.78 26.11 0.15
C GLY A 150 -6.86 25.05 1.23
N LEU A 151 -7.79 25.22 2.16
CA LEU A 151 -8.04 24.26 3.23
C LEU A 151 -8.81 23.04 2.73
N PHE A 152 -8.62 21.90 3.39
CA PHE A 152 -9.51 20.76 3.20
C PHE A 152 -10.90 21.10 3.76
N THR A 153 -11.93 20.75 3.02
CA THR A 153 -13.33 20.98 3.39
C THR A 153 -13.87 19.85 4.24
N GLU A 154 -14.95 20.09 4.98
CA GLU A 154 -15.68 19.05 5.72
C GLU A 154 -16.19 17.93 4.81
N LYS A 155 -16.59 18.29 3.59
CA LYS A 155 -17.02 17.32 2.58
C LYS A 155 -15.90 16.36 2.19
N GLU A 156 -14.69 16.84 2.01
CA GLU A 156 -13.52 16.02 1.67
C GLU A 156 -13.06 15.14 2.84
N ALA A 157 -13.09 15.67 4.06
CA ALA A 157 -12.88 14.90 5.27
C ALA A 157 -13.93 13.79 5.43
N PHE A 158 -15.20 14.07 5.11
CA PHE A 158 -16.27 13.08 5.10
C PHE A 158 -16.02 11.97 4.09
N TYR A 159 -15.52 12.26 2.88
CA TYR A 159 -15.17 11.21 1.91
C TYR A 159 -14.08 10.30 2.45
N LEU A 160 -13.04 10.85 3.05
CA LEU A 160 -11.99 10.03 3.63
C LEU A 160 -12.52 9.17 4.79
N ARG A 161 -13.44 9.70 5.60
CA ARG A 161 -14.10 8.96 6.67
C ARG A 161 -14.96 7.80 6.15
N VAL A 162 -15.71 8.01 5.06
CA VAL A 162 -16.48 6.94 4.40
C VAL A 162 -15.58 5.83 3.87
N LEU A 163 -14.42 6.19 3.33
CA LEU A 163 -13.46 5.24 2.77
C LEU A 163 -12.59 4.54 3.81
N ALA A 164 -12.49 5.08 5.04
CA ALA A 164 -11.53 4.65 6.06
C ALA A 164 -11.53 3.14 6.31
N ASN A 165 -12.70 2.55 6.56
CA ASN A 165 -12.79 1.11 6.84
C ASN A 165 -12.38 0.26 5.63
N HIS A 166 -12.71 0.69 4.42
CA HIS A 166 -12.35 -0.01 3.18
C HIS A 166 -10.83 0.08 2.92
N ILE A 167 -10.22 1.24 3.17
CA ILE A 167 -8.77 1.45 3.05
C ILE A 167 -8.03 0.57 4.05
N ASN A 168 -8.46 0.58 5.32
CA ASN A 168 -7.85 -0.20 6.38
C ASN A 168 -7.91 -1.70 6.11
N LEU A 169 -9.09 -2.19 5.73
CA LEU A 169 -9.27 -3.61 5.38
C LEU A 169 -8.42 -4.02 4.17
N ALA A 170 -8.38 -3.20 3.11
CA ALA A 170 -7.58 -3.48 1.93
C ALA A 170 -6.07 -3.49 2.27
N TYR A 171 -5.63 -2.53 3.10
CA TYR A 171 -4.24 -2.43 3.53
C TYR A 171 -3.82 -3.64 4.39
N ALA A 172 -4.62 -4.01 5.39
CA ALA A 172 -4.38 -5.18 6.23
C ALA A 172 -4.32 -6.47 5.41
N ARG A 173 -5.27 -6.68 4.50
CA ARG A 173 -5.30 -7.85 3.63
C ARG A 173 -4.05 -7.96 2.75
N CYS A 174 -3.58 -6.85 2.17
CA CYS A 174 -2.36 -6.86 1.36
C CYS A 174 -1.13 -7.19 2.23
N LEU A 175 -1.03 -6.63 3.46
CA LEU A 175 0.04 -6.97 4.39
C LEU A 175 0.03 -8.46 4.77
N GLU A 176 -1.12 -9.00 5.15
CA GLU A 176 -1.26 -10.43 5.47
C GLU A 176 -0.86 -11.32 4.29
N GLN A 177 -1.20 -10.91 3.07
CA GLN A 177 -0.82 -11.64 1.87
C GLN A 177 0.70 -11.61 1.64
N GLU A 178 1.35 -10.47 1.84
CA GLU A 178 2.81 -10.36 1.76
C GLU A 178 3.51 -11.17 2.85
N GLU A 179 2.98 -11.18 4.07
CA GLU A 179 3.51 -12.00 5.17
C GLU A 179 3.38 -13.50 4.89
N ARG A 180 2.24 -13.94 4.38
CA ARG A 180 2.06 -15.33 3.93
C ARG A 180 3.04 -15.71 2.82
N ASN A 181 3.39 -14.76 1.97
CA ASN A 181 4.31 -14.96 0.86
C ASN A 181 5.79 -14.87 1.27
N ARG A 182 6.13 -14.17 2.38
CA ARG A 182 7.51 -14.04 2.88
C ARG A 182 8.18 -15.37 3.20
N GLY A 183 7.42 -16.41 3.53
CA GLY A 183 7.93 -17.77 3.76
C GLY A 183 7.97 -18.64 2.52
N ARG A 184 7.54 -18.12 1.36
CA ARG A 184 7.51 -18.86 0.11
C ARG A 184 8.71 -18.49 -0.74
N ALA A 185 9.31 -19.49 -1.37
CA ALA A 185 10.46 -19.26 -2.24
C ALA A 185 10.08 -18.39 -3.45
N SER A 186 10.89 -17.40 -3.76
CA SER A 186 10.74 -16.61 -4.98
C SER A 186 10.99 -17.48 -6.23
N LEU A 187 10.47 -17.07 -7.39
CA LEU A 187 10.69 -17.80 -8.63
C LEU A 187 12.19 -18.05 -8.91
N PRO A 188 13.12 -17.10 -8.76
CA PRO A 188 14.56 -17.35 -8.92
C PRO A 188 15.11 -18.40 -7.95
N GLU A 189 14.68 -18.37 -6.68
CA GLU A 189 15.10 -19.38 -5.69
C GLU A 189 14.58 -20.77 -6.03
N LEU A 190 13.33 -20.87 -6.51
CA LEU A 190 12.76 -22.14 -6.99
C LEU A 190 13.51 -22.68 -8.21
N LEU A 191 13.87 -21.80 -9.16
CA LEU A 191 14.67 -22.19 -10.33
C LEU A 191 16.00 -22.82 -9.92
N GLN A 192 16.67 -22.22 -8.96
CA GLN A 192 17.94 -22.70 -8.44
C GLN A 192 17.77 -23.99 -7.63
N THR A 193 16.83 -24.02 -6.68
CA THR A 193 16.60 -25.14 -5.76
C THR A 193 16.19 -26.40 -6.50
N TYR A 194 15.30 -26.29 -7.47
CA TYR A 194 14.77 -27.44 -8.22
C TYR A 194 15.44 -27.65 -9.58
N HIS A 195 16.50 -26.91 -9.87
CA HIS A 195 17.25 -27.00 -11.13
C HIS A 195 16.32 -26.93 -12.36
N LEU A 196 15.40 -25.96 -12.33
CA LEU A 196 14.47 -25.73 -13.44
C LEU A 196 15.20 -25.01 -14.57
N ILE A 197 14.93 -25.44 -15.81
CA ILE A 197 15.46 -24.75 -16.99
C ILE A 197 14.67 -23.45 -17.23
N PRO A 198 15.22 -22.47 -17.97
CA PRO A 198 14.56 -21.18 -18.21
C PRO A 198 13.10 -21.32 -18.69
N ARG A 199 12.83 -22.25 -19.57
CA ARG A 199 11.49 -22.48 -20.12
C ARG A 199 10.50 -23.04 -19.07
N GLU A 200 10.98 -23.87 -18.18
CA GLU A 200 10.17 -24.35 -17.04
C GLU A 200 9.88 -23.22 -16.06
N GLY A 201 10.84 -22.30 -15.89
CA GLY A 201 10.65 -21.08 -15.09
C GLY A 201 9.62 -20.13 -15.66
N GLU A 202 9.63 -19.90 -16.97
CA GLU A 202 8.61 -19.09 -17.64
C GLU A 202 7.20 -19.65 -17.41
N ILE A 203 7.05 -20.97 -17.59
CA ILE A 203 5.77 -21.67 -17.36
C ILE A 203 5.35 -21.56 -15.89
N LEU A 204 6.29 -21.80 -14.96
CA LEU A 204 6.02 -21.70 -13.52
C LEU A 204 5.60 -20.29 -13.10
N GLY A 205 6.27 -19.26 -13.63
CA GLY A 205 5.91 -17.86 -13.39
C GLY A 205 4.50 -17.52 -13.85
N LEU A 206 4.08 -18.04 -15.01
CA LEU A 206 2.69 -17.84 -15.50
C LEU A 206 1.68 -18.60 -14.64
N ILE A 207 2.04 -19.79 -14.13
CA ILE A 207 1.19 -20.53 -13.19
C ILE A 207 0.98 -19.77 -11.88
N PHE A 208 2.00 -19.09 -11.35
CA PHE A 208 1.89 -18.27 -10.16
C PHE A 208 1.03 -17.02 -10.38
N GLN A 209 0.95 -16.54 -11.63
CA GLN A 209 0.06 -15.45 -12.05
C GLN A 209 -1.36 -15.93 -12.38
N ASP A 210 -1.71 -17.17 -12.05
CA ASP A 210 -3.03 -17.78 -12.28
C ASP A 210 -3.44 -17.99 -13.75
N TRP A 211 -2.50 -17.92 -14.70
CA TRP A 211 -2.78 -18.20 -16.11
C TRP A 211 -3.22 -19.66 -16.29
N ASN A 212 -4.27 -19.88 -17.07
CA ASN A 212 -4.69 -21.23 -17.44
C ASN A 212 -3.80 -21.82 -18.57
N ASN A 213 -4.03 -23.08 -18.91
CA ASN A 213 -3.18 -23.73 -19.91
C ASN A 213 -3.33 -23.10 -21.32
N GLU A 214 -4.52 -22.70 -21.70
CA GLU A 214 -4.79 -22.10 -23.02
C GLU A 214 -4.07 -20.77 -23.17
N GLU A 215 -4.15 -19.92 -22.14
CA GLU A 215 -3.41 -18.64 -22.07
C GLU A 215 -1.89 -18.85 -22.12
N ILE A 216 -1.37 -19.86 -21.43
CA ILE A 216 0.07 -20.20 -21.47
C ILE A 216 0.49 -20.67 -22.86
N LEU A 217 -0.32 -21.51 -23.52
CA LEU A 217 -0.07 -21.97 -24.88
C LEU A 217 0.04 -20.80 -25.87
N GLU A 218 -0.90 -19.87 -25.78
CA GLU A 218 -0.94 -18.68 -26.64
C GLU A 218 0.24 -17.75 -26.34
N LYS A 219 0.48 -17.43 -25.07
CA LYS A 219 1.56 -16.53 -24.65
C LYS A 219 2.93 -17.04 -25.06
N LEU A 220 3.19 -18.31 -24.83
CA LEU A 220 4.49 -18.93 -25.07
C LEU A 220 4.64 -19.52 -26.49
N ARG A 221 3.57 -19.52 -27.28
CA ARG A 221 3.49 -20.05 -28.65
C ARG A 221 4.00 -21.51 -28.72
N ILE A 222 3.52 -22.36 -27.82
CA ILE A 222 3.88 -23.78 -27.76
C ILE A 222 2.66 -24.68 -27.94
N SER A 223 2.89 -25.92 -28.35
CA SER A 223 1.83 -26.93 -28.46
C SER A 223 1.38 -27.44 -27.08
N CYS A 224 0.16 -27.95 -26.99
CA CYS A 224 -0.36 -28.59 -25.79
C CYS A 224 0.56 -29.75 -25.32
N TYR A 225 1.05 -30.54 -26.24
CA TYR A 225 2.00 -31.62 -25.95
C TYR A 225 3.29 -31.09 -25.30
N THR A 226 3.83 -30.00 -25.82
CA THR A 226 5.03 -29.36 -25.26
C THR A 226 4.81 -28.84 -23.84
N LEU A 227 3.66 -28.17 -23.59
CA LEU A 227 3.29 -27.69 -22.28
C LEU A 227 3.17 -28.86 -21.27
N LEU A 228 2.45 -29.91 -21.64
CA LEU A 228 2.28 -31.10 -20.78
C LEU A 228 3.61 -31.74 -20.41
N LYS A 229 4.54 -31.83 -21.37
CA LYS A 229 5.88 -32.35 -21.13
C LYS A 229 6.66 -31.47 -20.13
N HIS A 230 6.60 -30.14 -20.26
CA HIS A 230 7.21 -29.23 -19.30
C HIS A 230 6.56 -29.35 -17.92
N LEU A 231 5.23 -29.41 -17.84
CA LEU A 231 4.53 -29.60 -16.56
C LEU A 231 4.92 -30.90 -15.87
N GLN A 232 5.00 -31.99 -16.58
CA GLN A 232 5.48 -33.26 -16.01
C GLN A 232 6.91 -33.17 -15.45
N ASN A 233 7.80 -32.48 -16.18
CA ASN A 233 9.17 -32.25 -15.70
C ASN A 233 9.20 -31.35 -14.45
N ILE A 234 8.43 -30.27 -14.44
CA ILE A 234 8.31 -29.36 -13.28
C ILE A 234 7.78 -30.12 -12.07
N TYR A 235 6.69 -30.89 -12.23
CA TYR A 235 6.11 -31.69 -11.15
C TYR A 235 7.13 -32.67 -10.58
N ARG A 236 7.83 -33.40 -11.43
CA ARG A 236 8.87 -34.35 -11.03
C ARG A 236 10.03 -33.68 -10.29
N LYS A 237 10.51 -32.53 -10.80
CA LYS A 237 11.62 -31.80 -10.20
C LYS A 237 11.24 -31.17 -8.86
N CYS A 238 10.04 -30.61 -8.76
CA CYS A 238 9.53 -29.98 -7.54
C CYS A 238 8.98 -31.01 -6.53
N GLY A 239 8.86 -32.25 -6.88
CA GLY A 239 8.32 -33.32 -5.99
C GLY A 239 6.83 -33.15 -5.70
N VAL A 240 6.05 -32.54 -6.62
CA VAL A 240 4.61 -32.30 -6.48
C VAL A 240 3.81 -33.07 -7.51
N SER A 241 2.53 -33.32 -7.23
CA SER A 241 1.65 -34.11 -8.08
C SER A 241 0.58 -33.33 -8.83
N SER A 242 0.37 -32.07 -8.43
CA SER A 242 -0.70 -31.26 -9.00
C SER A 242 -0.28 -29.79 -9.21
N ARG A 243 -1.01 -29.11 -10.10
CA ARG A 243 -0.88 -27.67 -10.30
C ARG A 243 -1.18 -26.88 -9.01
N TRP A 244 -2.10 -27.37 -8.19
CA TRP A 244 -2.44 -26.79 -6.90
C TRP A 244 -1.26 -26.84 -5.93
N ASP A 245 -0.57 -28.00 -5.84
CA ASP A 245 0.60 -28.15 -4.97
C ASP A 245 1.77 -27.28 -5.47
N LEU A 246 1.91 -27.15 -6.80
CA LEU A 246 2.91 -26.29 -7.41
C LEU A 246 2.71 -24.82 -7.01
N ARG A 247 1.46 -24.34 -7.01
CA ARG A 247 1.11 -22.98 -6.57
C ARG A 247 1.47 -22.69 -5.11
N LYS A 248 1.49 -23.71 -4.25
CA LYS A 248 1.87 -23.53 -2.85
C LYS A 248 3.37 -23.28 -2.66
N LEU A 249 4.20 -23.60 -3.64
CA LEU A 249 5.65 -23.40 -3.57
C LEU A 249 6.05 -21.95 -3.81
N GLY A 250 5.27 -21.22 -4.58
CA GLY A 250 5.58 -19.84 -4.98
C GLY A 250 4.81 -18.77 -4.19
N PRO A 251 5.12 -17.52 -4.46
CA PRO A 251 4.48 -16.36 -3.82
C PRO A 251 2.99 -16.25 -4.13
#